data_bb637c48f6cb3da27dedf98f9d25ebf9
#
_entry.id   bb637c48f6cb3da27dedf98f9d25ebf9
#
_cell.length_a   1.000
_cell.length_b   1.000
_cell.length_c   1.000
_cell.angle_alpha   90.00
_cell.angle_beta   90.00
_cell.angle_gamma   90.00
#
_symmetry.space_group_name_H-M   'P 1'
#
loop_
_entity.id
_entity.type
_entity.pdbx_description
1 polymer ?
#
loop_
_entity_poly.entity_id
_entity_poly.type
_entity_poly.pdbx_seq_one_letter_code
_entity_poly.pdbx_strand_id
1 'polypeptide(L)' 'DHQKVPDAMYKLGVVYFALGDNQSALRYLGQVQQEYPNSSAAGLAARYSAEIQ' A
#
# COMPACT_ATOMS: atom_id res chain seq x y z
N ASP A 1 16.46 5.58 -4.46
CA ASP A 1 15.96 4.55 -5.37
C ASP A 1 14.44 4.66 -5.49
N HIS A 2 13.96 4.75 -6.71
CA HIS A 2 12.55 4.97 -7.00
C HIS A 2 11.65 3.82 -6.51
N GLN A 3 12.20 2.63 -6.37
CA GLN A 3 11.40 1.47 -6.00
C GLN A 3 11.36 1.23 -4.50
N LYS A 4 12.33 1.74 -3.74
CA LYS A 4 12.42 1.45 -2.32
C LYS A 4 11.34 2.12 -1.49
N VAL A 5 11.05 3.38 -1.77
CA VAL A 5 10.05 4.11 -0.99
C VAL A 5 8.64 3.56 -1.21
N PRO A 6 8.18 3.41 -2.46
CA PRO A 6 6.84 2.83 -2.66
C PRO A 6 6.74 1.39 -2.15
N ASP A 7 7.82 0.63 -2.27
CA ASP A 7 7.84 -0.74 -1.77
C ASP A 7 7.68 -0.78 -0.25
N ALA A 8 8.37 0.10 0.46
CA ALA A 8 8.28 0.18 1.91
C ALA A 8 6.88 0.61 2.36
N MET A 9 6.28 1.57 1.67
CA MET A 9 4.92 2.01 1.97
C MET A 9 3.90 0.88 1.78
N TYR A 10 4.06 0.13 0.71
CA TYR A 10 3.21 -1.01 0.44
C TYR A 10 3.32 -2.05 1.55
N LYS A 11 4.55 -2.35 1.96
CA LYS A 11 4.78 -3.33 3.02
C LYS A 11 4.18 -2.89 4.35
N LEU A 12 4.26 -1.60 4.67
CA LEU A 12 3.61 -1.07 5.86
C LEU A 12 2.10 -1.30 5.80
N GLY A 13 1.51 -1.06 4.65
CA GLY A 13 0.09 -1.30 4.47
C GLY A 13 -0.28 -2.76 4.73
N VAL A 14 0.53 -3.67 4.22
CA VAL A 14 0.32 -5.11 4.41
C VAL A 14 0.45 -5.49 5.88
N VAL A 15 1.43 -4.93 6.57
CA VAL A 15 1.64 -5.19 8.01
C VAL A 15 0.43 -4.75 8.81
N TYR A 16 -0.07 -3.54 8.55
CA TYR A 16 -1.26 -3.05 9.25
C TYR A 16 -2.48 -3.90 8.96
N PHE A 17 -2.63 -4.33 7.72
CA PHE A 17 -3.72 -5.23 7.36
C PHE A 17 -3.63 -6.53 8.17
N ALA A 18 -2.44 -7.09 8.28
CA ALA A 18 -2.22 -8.32 9.05
C ALA A 18 -2.52 -8.14 10.53
N LEU A 19 -2.30 -6.93 11.05
CA LEU A 19 -2.60 -6.61 12.44
C LEU A 19 -4.08 -6.32 12.69
N GLY A 20 -4.88 -6.32 11.66
CA GLY A 20 -6.30 -6.01 11.77
C GLY A 20 -6.61 -4.53 11.75
N ASP A 21 -5.62 -3.68 11.49
CA ASP A 21 -5.81 -2.22 11.42
C ASP A 21 -6.05 -1.82 9.96
N ASN A 22 -7.28 -2.07 9.51
CA ASN A 22 -7.64 -1.82 8.13
C ASN A 22 -7.58 -0.35 7.75
N GLN A 23 -7.87 0.52 8.70
CA GLN A 23 -7.86 1.97 8.44
C GLN A 23 -6.45 2.46 8.09
N SER A 24 -5.46 2.07 8.90
CA SER A 24 -4.08 2.42 8.62
C SER A 24 -3.57 1.75 7.35
N ALA A 25 -3.98 0.49 7.14
CA ALA A 25 -3.60 -0.23 5.93
C ALA A 25 -4.06 0.52 4.69
N LEU A 26 -5.31 0.95 4.66
CA LEU A 26 -5.86 1.68 3.52
C LEU A 26 -5.14 3.02 3.32
N ARG A 27 -4.74 3.66 4.41
CA ARG A 27 -4.01 4.93 4.32
C ARG A 27 -2.68 4.75 3.58
N TYR A 28 -1.87 3.77 4.00
CA TYR A 28 -0.58 3.52 3.36
C TYR A 28 -0.72 3.01 1.95
N LEU A 29 -1.66 2.09 1.73
CA LEU A 29 -1.89 1.55 0.38
C LEU A 29 -2.40 2.64 -0.57
N GLY A 30 -3.28 3.50 -0.10
CA GLY A 30 -3.78 4.61 -0.88
C GLY A 30 -2.68 5.62 -1.20
N GLN A 31 -1.80 5.87 -0.23
CA GLN A 31 -0.72 6.82 -0.40
C GLN A 31 0.26 6.36 -1.48
N VAL A 32 0.61 5.08 -1.50
CA VAL A 32 1.53 4.60 -2.53
C VAL A 32 0.92 4.67 -3.92
N GLN A 33 -0.37 4.45 -4.04
CA GLN A 33 -1.07 4.59 -5.32
C GLN A 33 -1.12 6.03 -5.79
N GLN A 34 -1.26 6.95 -4.85
CA GLN A 34 -1.40 8.38 -5.15
C GLN A 34 -0.06 9.03 -5.49
N GLU A 35 0.98 8.69 -4.74
CA GLU A 35 2.29 9.32 -4.89
C GLU A 35 3.20 8.60 -5.87
N TYR A 36 3.01 7.30 -6.05
CA TYR A 36 3.86 6.49 -6.91
C TYR A 36 3.02 5.62 -7.84
N PRO A 37 2.15 6.25 -8.66
CA PRO A 37 1.17 5.48 -9.45
C PRO A 37 1.79 4.54 -10.48
N ASN A 38 3.03 4.80 -10.89
CA ASN A 38 3.69 3.98 -11.90
C ASN A 38 4.57 2.88 -11.31
N SER A 39 4.58 2.74 -9.99
CA SER A 39 5.37 1.69 -9.35
C SER A 39 4.63 0.36 -9.34
N SER A 40 5.38 -0.73 -9.31
CA SER A 40 4.77 -2.06 -9.17
C SER A 40 4.05 -2.18 -7.82
N ALA A 41 4.58 -1.51 -6.79
CA ALA A 41 3.96 -1.49 -5.47
C ALA A 41 2.55 -0.88 -5.52
N ALA A 42 2.34 0.14 -6.36
CA ALA A 42 1.02 0.76 -6.50
C ALA A 42 0.00 -0.24 -7.03
N GLY A 43 0.40 -1.08 -7.97
CA GLY A 43 -0.49 -2.11 -8.51
C GLY A 43 -0.89 -3.13 -7.46
N LEU A 44 0.09 -3.56 -6.65
CA LEU A 44 -0.18 -4.48 -5.55
C LEU A 44 -1.05 -3.83 -4.49
N ALA A 45 -0.78 -2.56 -4.18
CA ALA A 45 -1.55 -1.81 -3.21
C ALA A 45 -3.02 -1.70 -3.63
N ALA A 46 -3.26 -1.51 -4.92
CA ALA A 46 -4.63 -1.42 -5.42
C ALA A 46 -5.39 -2.72 -5.17
N ARG A 47 -4.73 -3.85 -5.35
CA ARG A 47 -5.34 -5.16 -5.10
C ARG A 47 -5.70 -5.35 -3.65
N TYR A 48 -4.77 -5.02 -2.74
CA TYR A 48 -5.04 -5.13 -1.30
C TYR A 48 -6.14 -4.18 -0.87
N SER A 49 -6.14 -2.95 -1.39
CA SER A 49 -7.19 -1.99 -1.06
C SER A 49 -8.57 -2.52 -1.43
N ALA A 50 -8.68 -3.16 -2.59
CA ALA A 50 -9.95 -3.72 -3.03
C ALA A 50 -10.42 -4.85 -2.10
N GLU A 51 -9.50 -5.63 -1.57
CA GLU A 51 -9.83 -6.71 -0.64
C GLU A 51 -10.29 -6.19 0.72
N ILE A 52 -9.68 -5.09 1.18
CA ILE A 52 -10.00 -4.52 2.49
C ILE A 52 -11.36 -3.84 2.50
N GLN A 53 -11.68 -3.16 1.40
CA GLN A 53 -12.97 -2.50 1.26
C GLN A 53 -14.05 -3.52 0.94
#